data_aa4f6ecd2e26fd941855e4e87a687e4d
#
_entry.id   aa4f6ecd2e26fd941855e4e87a687e4d
#
_cell.length_a   1.000
_cell.length_b   1.000
_cell.length_c   1.000
_cell.angle_alpha   90.00
_cell.angle_beta   90.00
_cell.angle_gamma   90.00
#
_symmetry.space_group_name_H-M   'P 1'
#
loop_
_entity.id
_entity.type
_entity.pdbx_description
1 polymer ?
#
loop_
_entity_poly.entity_id
_entity_poly.type
_entity_poly.pdbx_seq_one_letter_code
_entity_poly.pdbx_strand_id
1 'polypeptide(L)'
;MSDQRIAPDEAPDNAPDEAPDNAPDNAPDNAPDNAPDNAPDDVSAVAPVPAHEPPYYAVVFTSTRTEDQSGYGETADRLEELVKGVPGFLGMDQARTPGGMAITVGYFRDAEAIEAWRGDVEHRAAQKRGRAEWYESYTLHIAKVERSHGFVRGEGEA
;
A
#
# COMPACT_ATOMS: atom_id res chain seq x y z
N MET A 1 -28.87 -18.41 -12.52
CA MET A 1 -28.50 -18.30 -12.30
C MET A 1 -27.74 -18.16 -11.65
N SER A 2 -27.37 -18.20 -11.45
CA SER A 2 -26.78 -18.09 -10.88
C SER A 2 -26.02 -18.14 -10.21
N ASP A 3 -25.77 -18.29 -10.12
CA ASP A 3 -25.13 -18.30 -9.45
C ASP A 3 -24.30 -18.40 -8.99
N GLN A 4 -23.94 -18.52 -9.02
CA GLN A 4 -23.19 -18.57 -8.57
C GLN A 4 -22.42 -18.38 -8.10
N ARG A 5 -22.30 -18.33 -8.02
CA ARG A 5 -21.59 -18.07 -7.58
C ARG A 5 -21.05 -18.12 -6.74
N ILE A 6 -21.02 -18.26 -6.59
CA ILE A 6 -20.57 -18.27 -5.77
C ILE A 6 -19.72 -18.58 -5.37
N ALA A 7 -19.51 -19.00 -5.45
CA ALA A 7 -18.80 -19.30 -4.98
C ALA A 7 -17.86 -19.11 -4.77
N PRO A 8 -17.72 -18.99 -4.86
CA PRO A 8 -16.77 -18.80 -4.57
C PRO A 8 -16.23 -18.43 -3.83
N ASP A 9 -16.48 -18.29 -3.75
CA ASP A 9 -16.06 -17.85 -3.03
C ASP A 9 -15.57 -18.11 -2.20
N GLU A 10 -15.83 -18.53 -2.02
CA GLU A 10 -15.51 -18.85 -1.04
C GLU A 10 -14.35 -19.24 -0.88
N ALA A 11 -14.06 -19.61 -1.18
CA ALA A 11 -12.92 -20.16 -1.12
C ALA A 11 -11.97 -19.26 -0.84
N PRO A 12 -12.04 -18.63 -1.17
CA PRO A 12 -11.15 -17.78 -1.03
C PRO A 12 -10.97 -17.27 0.21
N ASP A 13 -11.78 -17.22 0.62
CA ASP A 13 -11.76 -16.60 1.73
C ASP A 13 -10.63 -16.82 2.47
N ASN A 14 -10.26 -17.76 2.59
CA ASN A 14 -9.25 -17.91 3.46
C ASN A 14 -8.05 -17.41 2.89
N ALA A 15 -7.77 -17.74 1.91
CA ALA A 15 -6.58 -17.34 1.40
C ALA A 15 -6.53 -15.90 1.33
N PRO A 16 -7.42 -15.41 0.91
CA PRO A 16 -7.42 -14.07 0.73
C PRO A 16 -7.13 -13.27 1.86
N ASP A 17 -7.67 -13.61 2.79
CA ASP A 17 -7.58 -12.73 3.80
C ASP A 17 -6.24 -12.46 4.11
N GLU A 18 -5.37 -13.21 3.89
CA GLU A 18 -4.17 -12.82 4.25
C GLU A 18 -3.55 -12.05 3.24
N ALA A 19 -3.72 -12.30 2.13
CA ALA A 19 -3.05 -11.60 1.16
C ALA A 19 -3.12 -10.18 1.32
N PRO A 20 -4.10 -9.74 1.39
CA PRO A 20 -4.30 -8.40 1.43
C PRO A 20 -3.68 -7.67 2.45
N ASP A 21 -3.63 -8.13 3.38
CA ASP A 21 -3.23 -7.39 4.38
C ASP A 21 -1.96 -6.95 4.27
N ASN A 22 -1.27 -7.20 3.39
CA ASN A 22 -0.04 -6.82 3.51
C ASN A 22 0.34 -5.52 3.15
N ALA A 23 0.46 -5.17 2.26
CA ALA A 23 1.00 -3.99 1.89
C ALA A 23 0.60 -2.81 2.56
N PRO A 24 -0.39 -2.56 2.47
CA PRO A 24 -0.88 -1.38 2.88
C PRO A 24 -0.64 -0.91 4.17
N ASP A 25 -0.67 -1.63 4.92
CA ASP A 25 -0.60 -1.15 6.15
C ASP A 25 0.43 -0.33 6.40
N ASN A 26 1.31 -0.35 5.73
CA ASN A 26 2.32 0.34 6.16
C ASN A 26 2.30 1.69 6.01
N ALA A 27 2.23 2.14 5.77
CA ALA A 27 2.47 3.25 5.52
C ALA A 27 2.20 4.42 5.66
N PRO A 28 2.22 4.77 4.98
CA PRO A 28 2.07 5.97 4.74
C PRO A 28 1.27 6.82 5.47
N ASP A 29 0.38 6.46 5.78
CA ASP A 29 -0.47 7.30 6.33
C ASP A 29 -0.07 8.08 7.39
N ASN A 30 0.67 7.73 8.15
CA ASN A 30 0.92 8.53 9.23
C ASN A 30 1.78 9.59 8.92
N ALA A 31 2.62 9.40 8.18
CA ALA A 31 3.49 10.40 7.88
C ALA A 31 2.74 11.58 7.44
N PRO A 32 2.00 11.44 6.59
CA PRO A 32 1.32 12.52 6.04
C PRO A 32 0.57 13.29 7.00
N ASP A 33 -0.02 12.68 7.78
CA ASP A 33 -0.79 13.36 8.65
C ASP A 33 -0.09 14.25 9.45
N ASN A 34 0.89 13.94 9.91
CA ASN A 34 1.50 14.83 10.77
C ASN A 34 2.49 15.50 10.02
N ALA A 35 3.03 14.93 9.18
CA ALA A 35 4.03 15.56 8.53
C ALA A 35 3.60 16.70 7.74
N PRO A 36 2.58 16.66 7.26
CA PRO A 36 2.20 17.64 6.36
C PRO A 36 2.62 18.96 6.72
N ASP A 37 2.53 19.21 7.81
CA ASP A 37 2.79 20.49 8.18
C ASP A 37 4.13 20.81 7.88
N ASN A 38 5.00 20.05 7.95
CA ASN A 38 6.27 20.47 7.74
C ASN A 38 6.69 20.03 6.45
N ALA A 39 6.18 19.15 5.96
CA ALA A 39 6.61 18.68 4.75
C ALA A 39 6.71 19.66 3.67
N PRO A 40 5.90 20.47 3.56
CA PRO A 40 5.85 21.33 2.45
C PRO A 40 7.14 21.88 2.03
N ASP A 41 7.95 22.03 2.82
CA ASP A 41 9.12 22.63 2.47
C ASP A 41 9.78 21.89 1.39
N ASP A 42 9.66 20.66 1.28
CA ASP A 42 10.39 19.96 0.31
C ASP A 42 9.51 19.41 -0.73
N VAL A 43 8.72 20.23 -1.31
CA VAL A 43 7.84 19.77 -2.33
C VAL A 43 8.59 19.22 -3.45
N SER A 44 9.77 19.64 -3.68
CA SER A 44 10.47 19.13 -4.83
C SER A 44 10.74 17.66 -4.71
N ALA A 45 10.68 17.13 -3.52
CA ALA A 45 10.93 15.73 -3.35
C ALA A 45 9.66 14.92 -3.48
N VAL A 46 8.56 15.56 -3.60
CA VAL A 46 7.30 14.84 -3.70
C VAL A 46 6.98 14.57 -5.16
N ALA A 47 6.89 13.34 -5.51
CA ALA A 47 6.59 12.99 -6.89
C ALA A 47 6.03 11.58 -6.92
N PRO A 48 5.19 11.29 -7.88
CA PRO A 48 4.66 9.94 -7.99
C PRO A 48 5.77 8.96 -8.35
N VAL A 49 5.56 7.73 -8.00
CA VAL A 49 6.47 6.68 -8.40
C VAL A 49 6.50 6.67 -9.93
N PRO A 50 7.67 6.66 -10.55
CA PRO A 50 7.72 6.73 -12.01
C PRO A 50 7.13 5.49 -12.65
N ALA A 51 6.71 5.62 -13.88
CA ALA A 51 6.23 4.47 -14.62
C ALA A 51 7.40 3.53 -14.86
N HIS A 52 7.14 2.26 -14.74
CA HIS A 52 8.16 1.26 -14.98
C HIS A 52 7.79 0.44 -16.21
N GLU A 53 8.68 -0.36 -16.66
CA GLU A 53 8.40 -1.19 -17.82
C GLU A 53 7.44 -2.30 -17.44
N PRO A 54 6.30 -2.39 -18.06
CA PRO A 54 5.35 -3.46 -17.70
C PRO A 54 5.88 -4.80 -18.17
N PRO A 55 5.41 -5.90 -17.59
CA PRO A 55 4.37 -5.88 -16.57
C PRO A 55 4.95 -5.73 -15.19
N TYR A 56 4.18 -5.16 -14.31
CA TYR A 56 4.52 -5.13 -12.90
C TYR A 56 3.20 -5.10 -12.16
N TYR A 57 3.22 -4.97 -10.86
CA TYR A 57 1.99 -5.08 -10.09
C TYR A 57 1.76 -3.88 -9.21
N ALA A 58 0.51 -3.54 -9.01
CA ALA A 58 0.12 -2.48 -8.11
C ALA A 58 -0.73 -3.10 -7.01
N VAL A 59 -0.38 -2.84 -5.78
CA VAL A 59 -1.15 -3.29 -4.63
C VAL A 59 -1.82 -2.05 -4.06
N VAL A 60 -3.13 -1.99 -4.16
CA VAL A 60 -3.87 -0.79 -3.78
C VAL A 60 -4.59 -1.05 -2.48
N PHE A 61 -4.21 -0.31 -1.46
CA PHE A 61 -4.77 -0.48 -0.13
C PHE A 61 -5.55 0.77 0.23
N THR A 62 -6.83 0.65 0.44
CA THR A 62 -7.66 1.78 0.80
C THR A 62 -8.25 1.51 2.16
N SER A 63 -8.12 2.42 3.08
CA SER A 63 -8.54 2.17 4.44
C SER A 63 -9.18 3.36 5.10
N THR A 64 -9.98 3.08 6.14
CA THR A 64 -10.42 4.10 7.07
C THR A 64 -9.94 3.64 8.43
N ARG A 65 -9.76 4.57 9.35
CA ARG A 65 -9.09 4.25 10.60
C ARG A 65 -9.94 4.51 11.81
N THR A 66 -9.64 3.82 12.90
CA THR A 66 -10.29 4.06 14.16
C THR A 66 -9.71 5.32 14.76
N GLU A 67 -10.23 5.72 15.89
CA GLU A 67 -9.72 6.92 16.51
C GLU A 67 -8.38 6.70 17.16
N ASP A 68 -8.14 5.53 17.69
CA ASP A 68 -6.92 5.28 18.43
C ASP A 68 -5.81 4.84 17.50
N GLN A 69 -4.92 5.73 17.18
CA GLN A 69 -3.83 5.42 16.27
C GLN A 69 -2.51 5.27 17.02
N SER A 70 -2.56 4.93 18.29
CA SER A 70 -1.34 4.78 19.07
C SER A 70 -0.42 3.75 18.45
N GLY A 71 0.81 4.12 18.25
CA GLY A 71 1.81 3.22 17.70
C GLY A 71 1.78 3.08 16.20
N TYR A 72 0.78 3.64 15.55
CA TYR A 72 0.69 3.47 14.11
C TYR A 72 1.86 4.11 13.39
N GLY A 73 2.18 5.33 13.73
CA GLY A 73 3.24 6.03 13.01
C GLY A 73 4.59 5.34 13.09
N GLU A 74 4.94 4.88 14.26
CA GLU A 74 6.22 4.21 14.40
C GLU A 74 6.24 2.93 13.62
N THR A 75 5.15 2.19 13.67
CA THR A 75 5.07 0.94 12.95
C THR A 75 5.14 1.20 11.45
N ALA A 76 4.42 2.21 10.99
CA ALA A 76 4.42 2.50 9.56
C ALA A 76 5.81 2.91 9.08
N ASP A 77 6.51 3.69 9.87
CA ASP A 77 7.87 4.08 9.49
C ASP A 77 8.77 2.86 9.39
N ARG A 78 8.63 1.96 10.33
CA ARG A 78 9.46 0.77 10.31
C ARG A 78 9.14 -0.09 9.09
N LEU A 79 7.87 -0.23 8.77
CA LEU A 79 7.50 -1.05 7.62
C LEU A 79 7.98 -0.42 6.33
N GLU A 80 7.98 0.89 6.27
CA GLU A 80 8.46 1.53 5.08
C GLU A 80 9.94 1.23 4.87
N GLU A 81 10.69 1.19 5.95
CA GLU A 81 12.09 0.84 5.83
C GLU A 81 12.24 -0.60 5.38
N LEU A 82 11.43 -1.48 5.91
CA LEU A 82 11.55 -2.88 5.57
C LEU A 82 11.18 -3.18 4.13
N VAL A 83 10.12 -2.55 3.64
CA VAL A 83 9.67 -2.86 2.29
C VAL A 83 10.69 -2.41 1.25
N LYS A 84 11.43 -1.37 1.58
CA LYS A 84 12.43 -0.91 0.62
C LYS A 84 13.51 -1.95 0.39
N GLY A 85 13.67 -2.88 1.31
CA GLY A 85 14.66 -3.93 1.15
C GLY A 85 14.14 -5.15 0.44
N VAL A 86 12.89 -5.18 0.06
CA VAL A 86 12.34 -6.34 -0.61
C VAL A 86 12.74 -6.30 -2.08
N PRO A 87 13.41 -7.33 -2.58
CA PRO A 87 13.79 -7.33 -3.97
C PRO A 87 12.55 -7.24 -4.85
N GLY A 88 12.55 -6.33 -5.76
CA GLY A 88 11.39 -6.15 -6.63
C GLY A 88 10.44 -5.08 -6.19
N PHE A 89 10.65 -4.48 -5.02
CA PHE A 89 9.79 -3.36 -4.62
C PHE A 89 10.18 -2.17 -5.47
N LEU A 90 9.20 -1.53 -6.10
CA LEU A 90 9.49 -0.44 -7.01
C LEU A 90 9.15 0.94 -6.45
N GLY A 91 8.38 0.99 -5.39
CA GLY A 91 8.05 2.27 -4.80
C GLY A 91 6.61 2.30 -4.36
N MET A 92 6.22 3.39 -3.72
CA MET A 92 4.83 3.48 -3.29
C MET A 92 4.35 4.92 -3.29
N ASP A 93 3.10 5.10 -3.60
CA ASP A 93 2.43 6.39 -3.55
C ASP A 93 1.39 6.32 -2.46
N GLN A 94 1.19 7.43 -1.76
CA GLN A 94 0.19 7.40 -0.73
C GLN A 94 -0.43 8.76 -0.51
N ALA A 95 -1.66 8.78 -0.16
CA ALA A 95 -2.37 10.01 0.10
C ALA A 95 -3.45 9.75 1.13
N ARG A 96 -3.76 10.75 1.92
CA ARG A 96 -4.71 10.58 2.96
C ARG A 96 -5.44 11.85 3.22
N THR A 97 -6.73 11.75 3.47
CA THR A 97 -7.52 12.89 3.88
C THR A 97 -7.66 12.80 5.40
N PRO A 98 -7.24 13.80 6.13
CA PRO A 98 -7.32 13.72 7.58
C PRO A 98 -8.75 13.40 8.02
N GLY A 99 -8.87 12.42 8.86
CA GLY A 99 -10.18 11.98 9.31
C GLY A 99 -10.97 11.22 8.29
N GLY A 100 -10.38 10.93 7.15
CA GLY A 100 -11.11 10.26 6.09
C GLY A 100 -10.39 9.03 5.61
N MET A 101 -10.34 8.86 4.31
CA MET A 101 -9.76 7.69 3.72
C MET A 101 -8.30 7.86 3.39
N ALA A 102 -7.58 6.78 3.44
CA ALA A 102 -6.19 6.77 3.00
C ALA A 102 -6.04 5.78 1.86
N ILE A 103 -5.20 6.08 0.90
CA ILE A 103 -4.93 5.17 -0.20
C ILE A 103 -3.44 5.04 -0.35
N THR A 104 -2.97 3.81 -0.35
CA THR A 104 -1.56 3.52 -0.56
C THR A 104 -1.48 2.60 -1.76
N VAL A 105 -0.57 2.91 -2.69
CA VAL A 105 -0.36 2.03 -3.83
C VAL A 105 1.09 1.62 -3.80
N GLY A 106 1.35 0.34 -3.60
CA GLY A 106 2.70 -0.18 -3.64
C GLY A 106 2.94 -0.83 -4.98
N TYR A 107 4.11 -0.60 -5.57
CA TYR A 107 4.41 -1.19 -6.86
C TYR A 107 5.50 -2.23 -6.69
N PHE A 108 5.31 -3.39 -7.29
CA PHE A 108 6.24 -4.51 -7.17
C PHE A 108 6.51 -5.10 -8.54
N ARG A 109 7.75 -5.50 -8.75
CA ARG A 109 8.14 -6.02 -10.06
C ARG A 109 7.41 -7.29 -10.42
N ASP A 110 7.16 -8.16 -9.46
CA ASP A 110 6.54 -9.42 -9.76
C ASP A 110 5.79 -9.95 -8.56
N ALA A 111 5.09 -11.04 -8.75
CA ALA A 111 4.29 -11.62 -7.69
C ALA A 111 5.16 -12.15 -6.56
N GLU A 112 6.38 -12.56 -6.89
CA GLU A 112 7.25 -13.06 -5.85
C GLU A 112 7.62 -11.99 -4.87
N ALA A 113 7.81 -10.77 -5.35
CA ALA A 113 8.13 -9.67 -4.45
C ALA A 113 6.96 -9.40 -3.50
N ILE A 114 5.75 -9.51 -4.00
CA ILE A 114 4.59 -9.31 -3.17
C ILE A 114 4.53 -10.41 -2.11
N GLU A 115 4.81 -11.65 -2.51
CA GLU A 115 4.77 -12.74 -1.56
C GLU A 115 5.86 -12.60 -0.50
N ALA A 116 7.00 -12.14 -0.90
CA ALA A 116 8.08 -11.95 0.06
C ALA A 116 7.68 -10.91 1.10
N TRP A 117 7.07 -9.82 0.66
CA TRP A 117 6.67 -8.80 1.59
C TRP A 117 5.56 -9.30 2.50
N ARG A 118 4.62 -10.05 1.92
CA ARG A 118 3.54 -10.57 2.68
C ARG A 118 4.02 -11.53 3.74
N GLY A 119 5.12 -12.22 3.52
CA GLY A 119 5.65 -13.15 4.49
C GLY A 119 6.53 -12.54 5.55
N ASP A 120 6.82 -11.25 5.44
CA ASP A 120 7.69 -10.61 6.41
C ASP A 120 7.08 -10.65 7.79
N VAL A 121 7.84 -11.10 8.77
CA VAL A 121 7.33 -11.31 10.10
C VAL A 121 6.84 -10.03 10.76
N GLU A 122 7.59 -8.95 10.61
CA GLU A 122 7.18 -7.70 11.21
C GLU A 122 5.95 -7.14 10.53
N HIS A 123 5.89 -7.32 9.22
CA HIS A 123 4.73 -6.84 8.47
C HIS A 123 3.48 -7.60 8.91
N ARG A 124 3.61 -8.90 9.11
CA ARG A 124 2.46 -9.68 9.54
C ARG A 124 2.00 -9.29 10.92
N ALA A 125 2.96 -8.99 11.81
CA ALA A 125 2.57 -8.56 13.14
C ALA A 125 1.84 -7.22 13.06
N ALA A 126 2.30 -6.34 12.19
CA ALA A 126 1.65 -5.05 12.05
C ALA A 126 0.26 -5.19 11.46
N GLN A 127 0.08 -6.12 10.54
CA GLN A 127 -1.23 -6.34 9.97
C GLN A 127 -2.20 -6.80 11.03
N LYS A 128 -1.75 -7.70 11.88
CA LYS A 128 -2.60 -8.20 12.91
C LYS A 128 -3.01 -7.09 13.86
N ARG A 129 -2.06 -6.26 14.22
CA ARG A 129 -2.35 -5.16 15.11
C ARG A 129 -3.27 -4.15 14.43
N GLY A 130 -3.06 -3.93 13.15
CA GLY A 130 -3.91 -3.00 12.41
C GLY A 130 -5.35 -3.41 12.44
N ARG A 131 -5.61 -4.69 12.19
CA ARG A 131 -6.98 -5.15 12.19
C ARG A 131 -7.56 -5.08 13.60
N ALA A 132 -6.77 -5.27 14.61
CA ALA A 132 -7.28 -5.23 15.96
C ALA A 132 -7.49 -3.82 16.48
N GLU A 133 -6.66 -2.89 16.07
CA GLU A 133 -6.70 -1.57 16.69
C GLU A 133 -6.83 -0.39 15.78
N TRP A 134 -6.24 -0.44 14.60
CA TRP A 134 -6.09 0.78 13.81
C TRP A 134 -7.08 0.97 12.67
N TYR A 135 -7.56 -0.11 12.06
CA TYR A 135 -8.41 0.05 10.89
C TYR A 135 -9.86 -0.21 11.19
N GLU A 136 -10.69 0.70 10.70
CA GLU A 136 -12.11 0.50 10.81
C GLU A 136 -12.52 -0.38 9.64
N SER A 137 -11.91 -0.16 8.51
CA SER A 137 -12.19 -0.96 7.32
C SER A 137 -11.05 -0.80 6.33
N TYR A 138 -10.90 -1.77 5.46
CA TYR A 138 -9.97 -1.59 4.35
C TYR A 138 -10.28 -2.59 3.24
N THR A 139 -9.80 -2.27 2.08
CA THR A 139 -9.81 -3.21 0.98
C THR A 139 -8.42 -3.23 0.38
N LEU A 140 -8.07 -4.33 -0.23
CA LEU A 140 -6.79 -4.42 -0.88
C LEU A 140 -6.98 -5.08 -2.24
N HIS A 141 -6.40 -4.48 -3.25
CA HIS A 141 -6.50 -5.03 -4.59
C HIS A 141 -5.10 -5.22 -5.13
N ILE A 142 -4.87 -6.30 -5.81
CA ILE A 142 -3.61 -6.54 -6.49
C ILE A 142 -3.93 -6.57 -7.96
N ALA A 143 -3.30 -5.68 -8.70
CA ALA A 143 -3.59 -5.54 -10.12
C ALA A 143 -2.31 -5.64 -10.92
N LYS A 144 -2.39 -6.23 -12.07
CA LYS A 144 -1.23 -6.32 -12.94
C LYS A 144 -1.25 -5.11 -13.86
N VAL A 145 -0.16 -4.39 -13.91
CA VAL A 145 -0.05 -3.20 -14.74
C VAL A 145 0.45 -3.64 -16.10
N GLU A 146 -0.37 -3.42 -17.11
CA GLU A 146 -0.01 -3.83 -18.45
C GLU A 146 0.46 -2.68 -19.30
N ARG A 147 0.16 -1.47 -18.95
CA ARG A 147 0.63 -0.30 -19.66
C ARG A 147 0.87 0.80 -18.66
N SER A 148 1.87 1.60 -18.89
CA SER A 148 2.15 2.73 -18.02
C SER A 148 2.94 3.77 -18.75
N HIS A 149 2.81 5.00 -18.36
CA HIS A 149 3.66 6.06 -18.85
C HIS A 149 3.58 7.21 -17.86
N GLY A 150 4.52 8.10 -17.92
CA GLY A 150 4.56 9.21 -17.00
C GLY A 150 4.94 10.49 -17.69
N PHE A 151 4.88 11.57 -16.95
CA PHE A 151 5.24 12.88 -17.45
C PHE A 151 5.90 13.66 -16.32
N VAL A 152 7.01 14.30 -16.58
CA VAL A 152 7.66 15.17 -15.64
C VAL A 152 7.94 16.46 -16.38
N ARG A 153 7.43 17.56 -15.84
CA ARG A 153 7.57 18.81 -16.56
C ARG A 153 9.03 19.20 -16.71
N GLY A 154 9.40 19.61 -17.86
CA GLY A 154 10.75 20.03 -18.09
C GLY A 154 11.73 18.94 -18.34
N GLU A 155 11.30 17.68 -18.36
CA GLU A 155 12.19 16.64 -18.53
C GLU A 155 11.85 15.87 -19.71
N GLY A 156 12.67 15.80 -20.60
CA GLY A 156 12.44 15.05 -21.72
C GLY A 156 11.22 15.06 -22.35
N GLU A 157 10.59 15.82 -22.39
CA GLU A 157 9.48 15.78 -22.88
C GLU A 157 9.53 15.82 -24.16
N ALA A 158 10.14 16.03 -24.58
CA ALA A 158 10.24 16.08 -25.93
C ALA A 158 9.29 15.71 -26.65
#